data_9c146d2fcf723efa0d0de86c947d8806
#
_entry.id   9c146d2fcf723efa0d0de86c947d8806
#
_cell.length_a   1.000
_cell.length_b   1.000
_cell.length_c   1.000
_cell.angle_alpha   90.00
_cell.angle_beta   90.00
_cell.angle_gamma   90.00
#
_symmetry.space_group_name_H-M   'P 1'
#
loop_
_entity.id
_entity.type
_entity.pdbx_description
1 polymer ?
#
loop_
_entity_poly.entity_id
_entity_poly.type
_entity_poly.pdbx_seq_one_letter_code
_entity_poly.pdbx_strand_id
1 'polypeptide(L)'
;MPAELPEGRVSAAVPATPAAEVTIRAVSANDAACWDAYVLTHPDATFFHRIGWKRVIEQAFGHRTHYLLAERDGAIIGVLPLVEIKSRLFGHSLGSLPFCAYGGIVADDGFARSGLDQAAQALARTLRVGALEYRNQVAQHADWPAKDLYVTFKKAIEPEVEANMNAIPRKQRAMVRKGIKAGLAGEIDSDTTRFFQAYSASVHRLGTPVFSRKFFRLLKDEFGDDCEVLTIMLGDQVIASVMSFYFRDEVLPYYGGGVDAARAVAGNDFMYWELLRRACERGLKVFDFGRSKRGTGSFDFKKNWGFEPTPLHYEYFLVSDTEVPEINPLNPKYRLFIQAWKKMPLAVANVIGPHIVKNLG
;
A
#
# COMPACT_ATOMS: atom_id res chain seq x y z
N MET A 1 -37.31 45.94 -57.65
CA MET A 1 -36.62 46.35 -56.41
C MET A 1 -36.29 45.14 -55.64
N PRO A 2 -35.04 44.66 -55.66
CA PRO A 2 -34.61 43.51 -54.76
C PRO A 2 -34.17 44.10 -53.41
N ALA A 3 -34.59 43.45 -52.33
CA ALA A 3 -34.22 43.77 -50.93
C ALA A 3 -32.81 43.21 -50.60
N GLU A 4 -31.98 44.12 -50.08
CA GLU A 4 -30.66 43.79 -49.58
C GLU A 4 -30.75 42.98 -48.25
N LEU A 5 -29.98 41.89 -48.15
CA LEU A 5 -29.76 41.11 -46.92
C LEU A 5 -28.66 41.79 -46.09
N PRO A 6 -28.76 41.84 -44.74
CA PRO A 6 -27.71 42.42 -43.90
C PRO A 6 -26.51 41.50 -43.78
N GLU A 7 -25.32 42.08 -43.92
CA GLU A 7 -24.02 41.44 -43.73
C GLU A 7 -23.87 40.85 -42.33
N GLY A 8 -23.50 39.57 -42.31
CA GLY A 8 -23.20 38.87 -41.08
C GLY A 8 -21.95 39.39 -40.37
N ARG A 9 -22.10 39.76 -39.11
CA ARG A 9 -20.96 40.05 -38.22
C ARG A 9 -20.11 38.79 -38.06
N VAL A 10 -18.87 38.85 -38.57
CA VAL A 10 -17.83 37.89 -38.27
C VAL A 10 -17.44 38.04 -36.78
N SER A 11 -17.81 37.05 -35.98
CA SER A 11 -17.37 36.97 -34.58
C SER A 11 -15.86 36.74 -34.57
N ALA A 12 -15.10 37.70 -34.03
CA ALA A 12 -13.67 37.56 -33.82
C ALA A 12 -13.46 36.40 -32.82
N ALA A 13 -12.75 35.38 -33.26
CA ALA A 13 -12.31 34.28 -32.36
C ALA A 13 -11.44 34.89 -31.27
N VAL A 14 -11.86 34.69 -30.01
CA VAL A 14 -11.04 35.03 -28.85
C VAL A 14 -9.78 34.14 -28.92
N PRO A 15 -8.55 34.70 -28.88
CA PRO A 15 -7.34 33.90 -28.88
C PRO A 15 -7.37 33.01 -27.67
N ALA A 16 -7.26 31.69 -27.87
CA ALA A 16 -7.09 30.72 -26.79
C ALA A 16 -5.81 31.09 -26.04
N THR A 17 -5.94 31.39 -24.76
CA THR A 17 -4.79 31.57 -23.87
C THR A 17 -3.92 30.30 -23.99
N PRO A 18 -2.59 30.41 -24.25
CA PRO A 18 -1.75 29.23 -24.34
C PRO A 18 -1.89 28.43 -23.03
N ALA A 19 -2.21 27.15 -23.16
CA ALA A 19 -2.30 26.28 -21.98
C ALA A 19 -0.98 26.36 -21.21
N ALA A 20 -1.05 26.72 -19.94
CA ALA A 20 0.12 26.87 -19.10
C ALA A 20 0.97 25.58 -19.14
N GLU A 21 2.28 25.74 -19.34
CA GLU A 21 3.22 24.64 -19.54
C GLU A 21 3.32 23.78 -18.28
N VAL A 22 3.25 22.44 -18.45
CA VAL A 22 3.45 21.49 -17.35
C VAL A 22 4.95 21.25 -17.17
N THR A 23 5.45 21.57 -15.99
CA THR A 23 6.84 21.33 -15.60
C THR A 23 6.94 20.08 -14.73
N ILE A 24 7.85 19.16 -15.08
CA ILE A 24 8.14 17.96 -14.26
C ILE A 24 9.48 18.17 -13.57
N ARG A 25 9.49 17.98 -12.24
CA ARG A 25 10.73 18.08 -11.46
C ARG A 25 10.79 17.10 -10.29
N ALA A 26 11.99 16.92 -9.77
CA ALA A 26 12.18 16.19 -8.53
C ALA A 26 11.66 16.97 -7.32
N VAL A 27 11.15 16.26 -6.34
CA VAL A 27 10.69 16.80 -5.05
C VAL A 27 11.87 17.32 -4.24
N SER A 28 11.74 18.51 -3.71
CA SER A 28 12.64 19.14 -2.72
C SER A 28 12.09 19.02 -1.30
N ALA A 29 12.89 19.38 -0.31
CA ALA A 29 12.44 19.39 1.10
C ALA A 29 11.28 20.37 1.35
N ASN A 30 11.21 21.45 0.57
CA ASN A 30 10.19 22.49 0.72
C ASN A 30 8.82 22.07 0.16
N ASP A 31 8.77 21.02 -0.66
CA ASP A 31 7.52 20.58 -1.32
C ASP A 31 6.66 19.68 -0.40
N ALA A 32 7.17 19.23 0.72
CA ALA A 32 6.53 18.20 1.54
C ALA A 32 5.09 18.56 1.95
N ALA A 33 4.84 19.78 2.37
CA ALA A 33 3.51 20.24 2.78
C ALA A 33 2.56 20.34 1.59
N CYS A 34 3.01 20.90 0.46
CA CYS A 34 2.19 21.02 -0.77
C CYS A 34 1.92 19.64 -1.38
N TRP A 35 2.90 18.73 -1.35
CA TRP A 35 2.73 17.34 -1.77
C TRP A 35 1.64 16.62 -0.96
N ASP A 36 1.70 16.65 0.38
CA ASP A 36 0.70 15.99 1.22
C ASP A 36 -0.68 16.66 1.12
N ALA A 37 -0.75 17.99 0.96
CA ALA A 37 -2.01 18.70 0.69
C ALA A 37 -2.66 18.21 -0.61
N TYR A 38 -1.89 18.08 -1.70
CA TYR A 38 -2.35 17.50 -2.96
C TYR A 38 -2.82 16.05 -2.79
N VAL A 39 -2.00 15.21 -2.16
CA VAL A 39 -2.34 13.80 -1.91
C VAL A 39 -3.61 13.64 -1.06
N LEU A 40 -3.82 14.51 -0.06
CA LEU A 40 -5.00 14.46 0.79
C LEU A 40 -6.30 14.82 0.07
N THR A 41 -6.24 15.60 -1.00
CA THR A 41 -7.43 16.05 -1.73
C THR A 41 -7.71 15.28 -3.02
N HIS A 42 -6.69 14.74 -3.67
CA HIS A 42 -6.86 14.06 -4.97
C HIS A 42 -7.54 12.69 -4.81
N PRO A 43 -8.65 12.38 -5.51
CA PRO A 43 -9.46 11.17 -5.30
C PRO A 43 -8.68 9.87 -5.52
N ASP A 44 -7.77 9.81 -6.50
CA ASP A 44 -6.99 8.61 -6.84
C ASP A 44 -5.80 8.38 -5.91
N ALA A 45 -5.45 9.36 -5.05
CA ALA A 45 -4.36 9.21 -4.10
C ALA A 45 -4.74 8.28 -2.96
N THR A 46 -3.74 7.58 -2.43
CA THR A 46 -3.89 6.65 -1.30
C THR A 46 -2.93 7.06 -0.18
N PHE A 47 -3.09 6.46 1.00
CA PHE A 47 -2.16 6.62 2.12
C PHE A 47 -0.69 6.45 1.70
N PHE A 48 -0.43 5.58 0.74
CA PHE A 48 0.93 5.29 0.30
C PHE A 48 1.57 6.42 -0.53
N HIS A 49 0.79 7.36 -1.06
CA HIS A 49 1.33 8.55 -1.75
C HIS A 49 1.80 9.64 -0.78
N ARG A 50 1.53 9.52 0.55
CA ARG A 50 2.02 10.48 1.55
C ARG A 50 3.54 10.59 1.51
N ILE A 51 4.06 11.82 1.62
CA ILE A 51 5.51 12.10 1.54
C ILE A 51 6.31 11.40 2.66
N GLY A 52 5.67 11.08 3.76
CA GLY A 52 6.26 10.37 4.89
C GLY A 52 6.90 9.04 4.50
N TRP A 53 6.36 8.34 3.50
CA TRP A 53 6.95 7.10 3.00
C TRP A 53 8.37 7.29 2.45
N LYS A 54 8.67 8.44 1.83
CA LYS A 54 10.03 8.79 1.39
C LYS A 54 11.01 8.70 2.57
N ARG A 55 10.70 9.39 3.67
CA ARG A 55 11.55 9.43 4.88
C ARG A 55 11.69 8.06 5.52
N VAL A 56 10.59 7.32 5.65
CA VAL A 56 10.60 5.96 6.23
C VAL A 56 11.48 5.01 5.42
N ILE A 57 11.34 4.98 4.09
CA ILE A 57 12.11 4.09 3.22
C ILE A 57 13.59 4.43 3.25
N GLU A 58 13.95 5.71 3.17
CA GLU A 58 15.35 6.16 3.24
C GLU A 58 15.99 5.80 4.58
N GLN A 59 15.29 6.04 5.69
CA GLN A 59 15.85 5.80 7.04
C GLN A 59 15.86 4.33 7.45
N ALA A 60 14.85 3.55 7.03
CA ALA A 60 14.75 2.14 7.40
C ALA A 60 15.64 1.23 6.56
N PHE A 61 15.74 1.51 5.26
CA PHE A 61 16.37 0.60 4.29
C PHE A 61 17.61 1.18 3.62
N GLY A 62 17.79 2.50 3.63
CA GLY A 62 18.88 3.17 2.95
C GLY A 62 18.71 3.23 1.42
N HIS A 63 17.51 3.01 0.90
CA HIS A 63 17.22 3.11 -0.51
C HIS A 63 17.14 4.57 -0.96
N ARG A 64 17.54 4.84 -2.20
CA ARG A 64 17.34 6.15 -2.82
C ARG A 64 15.91 6.31 -3.29
N THR A 65 15.35 7.48 -3.06
CA THR A 65 14.02 7.84 -3.55
C THR A 65 14.13 8.91 -4.62
N HIS A 66 13.27 8.82 -5.64
CA HIS A 66 13.22 9.70 -6.79
C HIS A 66 11.78 10.19 -6.99
N TYR A 67 11.26 10.91 -5.98
CA TYR A 67 9.90 11.44 -6.05
C TYR A 67 9.82 12.56 -7.07
N LEU A 68 8.86 12.47 -7.99
CA LEU A 68 8.61 13.45 -9.06
C LEU A 68 7.26 14.13 -8.82
N LEU A 69 7.19 15.41 -9.18
CA LEU A 69 5.94 16.15 -9.23
C LEU A 69 5.78 16.87 -10.57
N ALA A 70 4.52 17.08 -10.96
CA ALA A 70 4.09 17.90 -12.07
C ALA A 70 3.53 19.20 -11.51
N GLU A 71 3.96 20.33 -12.06
CA GLU A 71 3.49 21.67 -11.70
C GLU A 71 2.92 22.40 -12.90
N ARG A 72 1.90 23.22 -12.64
CA ARG A 72 1.35 24.21 -13.55
C ARG A 72 1.04 25.48 -12.77
N ASP A 73 1.56 26.63 -13.21
CA ASP A 73 1.39 27.92 -12.53
C ASP A 73 1.77 27.90 -11.04
N GLY A 74 2.80 27.13 -10.68
CA GLY A 74 3.27 26.97 -9.29
C GLY A 74 2.42 26.05 -8.41
N ALA A 75 1.35 25.44 -8.94
CA ALA A 75 0.55 24.46 -8.24
C ALA A 75 0.91 23.02 -8.62
N ILE A 76 0.92 22.11 -7.67
CA ILE A 76 1.11 20.66 -7.93
C ILE A 76 -0.18 20.13 -8.57
N ILE A 77 -0.04 19.51 -9.75
CA ILE A 77 -1.10 18.87 -10.51
C ILE A 77 -0.82 17.38 -10.76
N GLY A 78 0.24 16.84 -10.19
CA GLY A 78 0.54 15.42 -10.25
C GLY A 78 1.76 15.03 -9.41
N VAL A 79 1.75 13.78 -8.94
CA VAL A 79 2.81 13.23 -8.09
C VAL A 79 3.12 11.78 -8.48
N LEU A 80 4.40 11.40 -8.35
CA LEU A 80 4.86 10.04 -8.57
C LEU A 80 5.97 9.69 -7.57
N PRO A 81 5.70 8.84 -6.57
CA PRO A 81 6.69 8.36 -5.63
C PRO A 81 7.48 7.19 -6.22
N LEU A 82 8.77 7.37 -6.47
CA LEU A 82 9.67 6.33 -7.00
C LEU A 82 10.77 5.99 -6.00
N VAL A 83 11.13 4.71 -5.94
CA VAL A 83 12.20 4.17 -5.09
C VAL A 83 13.12 3.27 -5.91
N GLU A 84 14.41 3.51 -5.81
CA GLU A 84 15.45 2.70 -6.41
C GLU A 84 15.88 1.58 -5.44
N ILE A 85 15.72 0.31 -5.85
CA ILE A 85 16.23 -0.84 -5.12
C ILE A 85 17.41 -1.41 -5.89
N LYS A 86 18.58 -1.43 -5.24
CA LYS A 86 19.79 -2.02 -5.79
C LYS A 86 20.29 -3.14 -4.89
N SER A 87 20.22 -4.36 -5.38
CA SER A 87 20.62 -5.56 -4.67
C SER A 87 21.52 -6.45 -5.53
N ARG A 88 22.56 -7.02 -4.91
CA ARG A 88 23.41 -8.00 -5.59
C ARG A 88 22.72 -9.32 -5.87
N LEU A 89 21.66 -9.64 -5.10
CA LEU A 89 20.93 -10.91 -5.20
C LEU A 89 19.61 -10.78 -6.00
N PHE A 90 18.99 -9.61 -5.97
CA PHE A 90 17.64 -9.41 -6.53
C PHE A 90 17.61 -8.38 -7.67
N GLY A 91 18.78 -7.94 -8.13
CA GLY A 91 18.90 -7.03 -9.26
C GLY A 91 18.79 -5.56 -8.91
N HIS A 92 18.55 -4.73 -9.92
CA HIS A 92 18.43 -3.29 -9.83
C HIS A 92 17.13 -2.84 -10.47
N SER A 93 16.24 -2.26 -9.72
CA SER A 93 14.90 -1.86 -10.16
C SER A 93 14.51 -0.46 -9.65
N LEU A 94 13.59 0.17 -10.36
CA LEU A 94 12.90 1.39 -9.96
C LEU A 94 11.42 1.05 -9.80
N GLY A 95 10.79 1.39 -8.68
CA GLY A 95 9.40 1.04 -8.45
C GLY A 95 8.62 2.16 -7.80
N SER A 96 7.33 2.24 -8.13
CA SER A 96 6.41 3.13 -7.44
C SER A 96 6.02 2.52 -6.09
N LEU A 97 6.73 2.89 -5.03
CA LEU A 97 6.55 2.43 -3.65
C LEU A 97 6.63 0.90 -3.47
N PRO A 98 7.82 0.31 -3.63
CA PRO A 98 8.00 -1.14 -3.65
C PRO A 98 7.57 -1.87 -2.38
N PHE A 99 7.50 -1.25 -1.23
CA PHE A 99 7.04 -1.87 0.03
C PHE A 99 5.55 -1.67 0.32
N CYS A 100 4.84 -1.00 -0.60
CA CYS A 100 3.44 -0.64 -0.46
C CYS A 100 2.53 -1.47 -1.37
N ALA A 101 1.23 -1.47 -1.10
CA ALA A 101 0.25 -2.17 -1.92
C ALA A 101 -0.10 -1.39 -3.19
N TYR A 102 -0.12 -0.07 -3.09
CA TYR A 102 -0.48 0.87 -4.15
C TYR A 102 0.63 1.87 -4.36
N GLY A 103 0.70 2.42 -5.53
CA GLY A 103 1.62 3.45 -5.96
C GLY A 103 1.16 3.96 -7.34
N GLY A 104 2.11 4.33 -8.21
CA GLY A 104 1.80 4.82 -9.54
C GLY A 104 1.62 6.33 -9.59
N ILE A 105 1.16 6.81 -10.74
CA ILE A 105 0.99 8.24 -11.00
C ILE A 105 -0.39 8.68 -10.52
N VAL A 106 -0.41 9.74 -9.72
CA VAL A 106 -1.62 10.51 -9.41
C VAL A 106 -1.51 11.85 -10.11
N ALA A 107 -2.48 12.21 -10.95
CA ALA A 107 -2.42 13.43 -11.76
C ALA A 107 -3.81 13.92 -12.14
N ASP A 108 -3.97 15.24 -12.16
CA ASP A 108 -5.25 15.93 -12.47
C ASP A 108 -5.67 15.73 -13.92
N ASP A 109 -4.70 15.57 -14.83
CA ASP A 109 -4.97 15.44 -16.26
C ASP A 109 -3.94 14.54 -17.00
N GLY A 110 -4.23 14.27 -18.28
CA GLY A 110 -3.39 13.44 -19.13
C GLY A 110 -2.02 14.04 -19.45
N PHE A 111 -1.87 15.37 -19.45
CA PHE A 111 -0.58 16.02 -19.71
C PHE A 111 0.37 15.83 -18.54
N ALA A 112 -0.10 16.07 -17.31
CA ALA A 112 0.66 15.81 -16.08
C ALA A 112 1.02 14.34 -15.96
N ARG A 113 0.08 13.43 -16.23
CA ARG A 113 0.32 11.98 -16.22
C ARG A 113 1.39 11.57 -17.22
N SER A 114 1.26 11.97 -18.48
CA SER A 114 2.23 11.64 -19.54
C SER A 114 3.60 12.22 -19.26
N GLY A 115 3.67 13.45 -18.74
CA GLY A 115 4.94 14.08 -18.36
C GLY A 115 5.66 13.31 -17.25
N LEU A 116 4.94 12.93 -16.18
CA LEU A 116 5.49 12.13 -15.08
C LEU A 116 5.95 10.75 -15.57
N ASP A 117 5.17 10.10 -16.44
CA ASP A 117 5.50 8.80 -16.99
C ASP A 117 6.76 8.85 -17.86
N GLN A 118 6.86 9.81 -18.78
CA GLN A 118 8.05 10.01 -19.62
C GLN A 118 9.30 10.31 -18.77
N ALA A 119 9.15 11.14 -17.74
CA ALA A 119 10.25 11.44 -16.81
C ALA A 119 10.72 10.19 -16.04
N ALA A 120 9.79 9.36 -15.58
CA ALA A 120 10.09 8.11 -14.89
C ALA A 120 10.79 7.09 -15.80
N GLN A 121 10.33 6.95 -17.05
CA GLN A 121 10.99 6.09 -18.04
C GLN A 121 12.41 6.59 -18.39
N ALA A 122 12.58 7.91 -18.56
CA ALA A 122 13.89 8.52 -18.79
C ALA A 122 14.85 8.29 -17.61
N LEU A 123 14.33 8.44 -16.38
CA LEU A 123 15.07 8.16 -15.15
C LEU A 123 15.47 6.67 -15.08
N ALA A 124 14.55 5.75 -15.37
CA ALA A 124 14.82 4.31 -15.40
C ALA A 124 15.96 3.95 -16.37
N ARG A 125 15.95 4.54 -17.59
CA ARG A 125 17.04 4.38 -18.55
C ARG A 125 18.36 4.97 -18.05
N THR A 126 18.34 6.16 -17.45
CA THR A 126 19.52 6.85 -16.90
C THR A 126 20.17 6.04 -15.79
N LEU A 127 19.35 5.47 -14.86
CA LEU A 127 19.80 4.61 -13.77
C LEU A 127 20.23 3.22 -14.27
N ARG A 128 19.89 2.85 -15.50
CA ARG A 128 20.14 1.53 -16.09
C ARG A 128 19.57 0.41 -15.22
N VAL A 129 18.34 0.59 -14.76
CA VAL A 129 17.62 -0.46 -14.01
C VAL A 129 17.19 -1.59 -14.95
N GLY A 130 16.90 -2.77 -14.39
CA GLY A 130 16.30 -3.88 -15.14
C GLY A 130 14.90 -3.51 -15.62
N ALA A 131 14.07 -3.02 -14.70
CA ALA A 131 12.70 -2.61 -14.97
C ALA A 131 12.27 -1.44 -14.07
N LEU A 132 11.27 -0.66 -14.57
CA LEU A 132 10.45 0.25 -13.80
C LEU A 132 9.10 -0.45 -13.53
N GLU A 133 8.69 -0.54 -12.26
CA GLU A 133 7.41 -1.14 -11.83
C GLU A 133 6.44 -0.05 -11.36
N TYR A 134 5.23 -0.03 -11.92
CA TYR A 134 4.10 0.72 -11.37
C TYR A 134 3.13 -0.20 -10.64
N ARG A 135 2.68 0.21 -9.45
CA ARG A 135 1.69 -0.51 -8.63
C ARG A 135 0.33 0.17 -8.73
N ASN A 136 -0.27 0.05 -9.89
CA ASN A 136 -1.50 0.72 -10.24
C ASN A 136 -2.73 -0.01 -9.69
N GLN A 137 -3.76 0.75 -9.28
CA GLN A 137 -5.09 0.22 -8.98
C GLN A 137 -5.92 0.01 -10.25
N VAL A 138 -5.65 0.78 -11.30
CA VAL A 138 -6.29 0.71 -12.62
C VAL A 138 -5.21 0.63 -13.68
N ALA A 139 -5.40 -0.22 -14.70
CA ALA A 139 -4.46 -0.36 -15.80
C ALA A 139 -4.23 0.99 -16.52
N GLN A 140 -2.97 1.30 -16.80
CA GLN A 140 -2.55 2.54 -17.46
C GLN A 140 -1.85 2.28 -18.81
N HIS A 141 -1.15 1.14 -18.95
CA HIS A 141 -0.34 0.80 -20.12
C HIS A 141 -0.79 -0.55 -20.68
N ALA A 142 -1.58 -0.51 -21.76
CA ALA A 142 -2.11 -1.73 -22.38
C ALA A 142 -1.04 -2.60 -23.07
N ASP A 143 0.10 -1.99 -23.43
CA ASP A 143 1.21 -2.62 -24.14
C ASP A 143 2.36 -3.06 -23.21
N TRP A 144 2.30 -2.72 -21.92
CA TRP A 144 3.32 -3.15 -20.97
C TRP A 144 2.99 -4.54 -20.39
N PRO A 145 4.00 -5.37 -20.17
CA PRO A 145 3.78 -6.61 -19.42
C PRO A 145 3.31 -6.29 -18.01
N ALA A 146 2.30 -7.04 -17.54
CA ALA A 146 1.69 -6.86 -16.23
C ALA A 146 1.58 -8.18 -15.48
N LYS A 147 1.56 -8.11 -14.14
CA LYS A 147 1.26 -9.25 -13.27
C LYS A 147 -0.18 -9.19 -12.80
N ASP A 148 -0.91 -10.27 -13.00
CA ASP A 148 -2.28 -10.49 -12.51
C ASP A 148 -2.35 -11.21 -11.14
N LEU A 149 -1.18 -11.39 -10.51
CA LEU A 149 -1.02 -12.13 -9.26
C LEU A 149 -1.69 -11.46 -8.06
N TYR A 150 -1.80 -10.13 -8.09
CA TYR A 150 -2.21 -9.33 -6.96
C TYR A 150 -3.66 -8.85 -7.08
N VAL A 151 -4.35 -8.89 -5.95
CA VAL A 151 -5.68 -8.30 -5.79
C VAL A 151 -5.74 -7.49 -4.51
N THR A 152 -6.65 -6.52 -4.44
CA THR A 152 -7.01 -5.83 -3.21
C THR A 152 -8.42 -6.20 -2.77
N PHE A 153 -8.75 -5.87 -1.51
CA PHE A 153 -10.03 -6.17 -0.90
C PHE A 153 -10.51 -4.94 -0.14
N LYS A 154 -11.52 -4.27 -0.67
CA LYS A 154 -12.17 -3.11 -0.02
C LYS A 154 -13.64 -3.39 0.20
N LYS A 155 -14.19 -2.89 1.30
CA LYS A 155 -15.60 -2.99 1.61
C LYS A 155 -16.06 -1.73 2.35
N ALA A 156 -17.29 -1.30 2.07
CA ALA A 156 -17.94 -0.24 2.85
C ALA A 156 -18.13 -0.69 4.31
N ILE A 157 -17.98 0.25 5.23
CA ILE A 157 -18.32 0.10 6.64
C ILE A 157 -19.76 0.60 6.79
N GLU A 158 -20.63 -0.25 7.34
CA GLU A 158 -21.99 0.13 7.66
C GLU A 158 -22.01 1.14 8.81
N PRO A 159 -22.97 2.07 8.87
CA PRO A 159 -23.04 3.08 9.94
C PRO A 159 -23.21 2.47 11.33
N GLU A 160 -23.86 1.30 11.42
CA GLU A 160 -24.17 0.64 12.67
C GLU A 160 -23.26 -0.57 12.93
N VAL A 161 -22.71 -0.67 14.14
CA VAL A 161 -21.82 -1.77 14.54
C VAL A 161 -22.48 -3.14 14.33
N GLU A 162 -23.76 -3.29 14.69
CA GLU A 162 -24.50 -4.54 14.55
C GLU A 162 -24.71 -4.90 13.07
N ALA A 163 -24.89 -3.93 12.18
CA ALA A 163 -25.00 -4.15 10.74
C ALA A 163 -23.68 -4.73 10.19
N ASN A 164 -22.53 -4.18 10.61
CA ASN A 164 -21.20 -4.71 10.25
C ASN A 164 -21.02 -6.16 10.73
N MET A 165 -21.40 -6.48 11.98
CA MET A 165 -21.36 -7.86 12.51
C MET A 165 -22.19 -8.80 11.65
N ASN A 166 -23.39 -8.38 11.26
CA ASN A 166 -24.32 -9.19 10.48
C ASN A 166 -23.89 -9.35 9.04
N ALA A 167 -23.15 -8.39 8.47
CA ALA A 167 -22.55 -8.46 7.15
C ALA A 167 -21.36 -9.45 7.04
N ILE A 168 -20.77 -9.87 8.18
CA ILE A 168 -19.75 -10.92 8.19
C ILE A 168 -20.42 -12.28 7.89
N PRO A 169 -19.90 -13.10 6.96
CA PRO A 169 -20.45 -14.42 6.67
C PRO A 169 -20.54 -15.30 7.92
N ARG A 170 -21.61 -16.12 8.01
CA ARG A 170 -21.98 -16.90 9.21
C ARG A 170 -20.80 -17.64 9.86
N LYS A 171 -19.94 -18.27 9.03
CA LYS A 171 -18.79 -19.02 9.53
C LYS A 171 -17.77 -18.12 10.24
N GLN A 172 -17.40 -17.01 9.63
CA GLN A 172 -16.43 -16.07 10.22
C GLN A 172 -17.01 -15.31 11.40
N ARG A 173 -18.30 -14.94 11.33
CA ARG A 173 -19.02 -14.36 12.47
C ARG A 173 -19.03 -15.30 13.70
N ALA A 174 -19.14 -16.61 13.49
CA ALA A 174 -18.99 -17.59 14.57
C ALA A 174 -17.60 -17.57 15.19
N MET A 175 -16.55 -17.35 14.37
CA MET A 175 -15.16 -17.21 14.87
C MET A 175 -14.99 -15.91 15.68
N VAL A 176 -15.53 -14.79 15.21
CA VAL A 176 -15.55 -13.53 15.98
C VAL A 176 -16.23 -13.75 17.35
N ARG A 177 -17.42 -14.36 17.36
CA ARG A 177 -18.15 -14.67 18.61
C ARG A 177 -17.38 -15.62 19.53
N LYS A 178 -16.59 -16.54 18.97
CA LYS A 178 -15.68 -17.39 19.76
C LYS A 178 -14.61 -16.55 20.47
N GLY A 179 -14.03 -15.56 19.79
CA GLY A 179 -13.08 -14.62 20.41
C GLY A 179 -13.70 -13.81 21.53
N ILE A 180 -14.90 -13.27 21.29
CA ILE A 180 -15.67 -12.54 22.32
C ILE A 180 -15.92 -13.44 23.55
N LYS A 181 -16.41 -14.67 23.34
CA LYS A 181 -16.67 -15.64 24.42
C LYS A 181 -15.41 -16.05 25.18
N ALA A 182 -14.25 -16.05 24.52
CA ALA A 182 -12.96 -16.36 25.15
C ALA A 182 -12.46 -15.21 26.05
N GLY A 183 -13.10 -14.04 26.05
CA GLY A 183 -12.69 -12.89 26.85
C GLY A 183 -11.53 -12.11 26.22
N LEU A 184 -11.38 -12.15 24.89
CA LEU A 184 -10.40 -11.31 24.20
C LEU A 184 -10.76 -9.84 24.34
N ALA A 185 -9.75 -8.99 24.56
CA ALA A 185 -9.87 -7.55 24.66
C ALA A 185 -8.87 -6.85 23.72
N GLY A 186 -9.27 -5.70 23.15
CA GLY A 186 -8.45 -4.87 22.30
C GLY A 186 -7.88 -3.67 23.04
N GLU A 187 -6.58 -3.46 22.95
CA GLU A 187 -5.85 -2.32 23.52
C GLU A 187 -5.10 -1.55 22.43
N ILE A 188 -5.06 -0.22 22.54
CA ILE A 188 -4.24 0.61 21.65
C ILE A 188 -2.88 0.83 22.29
N ASP A 189 -1.84 0.47 21.54
CA ASP A 189 -0.47 0.61 21.99
C ASP A 189 0.12 1.97 21.62
N SER A 190 0.88 2.55 22.52
CA SER A 190 1.68 3.77 22.27
C SER A 190 2.94 3.46 21.44
N ASP A 191 3.43 2.22 21.49
CA ASP A 191 4.63 1.78 20.79
C ASP A 191 4.40 0.51 19.94
N THR A 192 5.45 -0.05 19.35
CA THR A 192 5.38 -1.20 18.44
C THR A 192 5.89 -2.51 19.06
N THR A 193 6.08 -2.59 20.38
CA THR A 193 6.74 -3.73 21.04
C THR A 193 5.89 -4.98 20.99
N ARG A 194 4.63 -4.92 21.49
CA ARG A 194 3.67 -6.04 21.48
C ARG A 194 3.29 -6.42 20.05
N PHE A 195 3.13 -5.41 19.18
CA PHE A 195 2.90 -5.64 17.76
C PHE A 195 4.02 -6.46 17.13
N PHE A 196 5.28 -6.04 17.31
CA PHE A 196 6.41 -6.77 16.71
C PHE A 196 6.50 -8.22 17.23
N GLN A 197 6.18 -8.47 18.49
CA GLN A 197 6.12 -9.82 19.05
C GLN A 197 5.12 -10.69 18.28
N ALA A 198 3.88 -10.24 18.13
CA ALA A 198 2.82 -11.01 17.45
C ALA A 198 3.09 -11.14 15.95
N TYR A 199 3.47 -10.03 15.30
CA TYR A 199 3.69 -9.98 13.85
C TYR A 199 4.89 -10.81 13.40
N SER A 200 6.04 -10.69 14.09
CA SER A 200 7.25 -11.46 13.75
C SER A 200 7.04 -12.96 13.88
N ALA A 201 6.37 -13.41 14.94
CA ALA A 201 6.01 -14.81 15.14
C ALA A 201 5.09 -15.31 14.00
N SER A 202 4.11 -14.49 13.60
CA SER A 202 3.18 -14.83 12.53
C SER A 202 3.87 -14.99 11.17
N VAL A 203 4.67 -13.99 10.75
CA VAL A 203 5.33 -14.03 9.42
C VAL A 203 6.42 -15.10 9.37
N HIS A 204 7.13 -15.35 10.47
CA HIS A 204 8.10 -16.44 10.58
C HIS A 204 7.43 -17.81 10.35
N ARG A 205 6.28 -18.06 10.98
CA ARG A 205 5.49 -19.29 10.80
C ARG A 205 5.02 -19.46 9.36
N LEU A 206 4.77 -18.35 8.65
CA LEU A 206 4.42 -18.35 7.22
C LEU A 206 5.66 -18.60 6.32
N GLY A 207 6.87 -18.45 6.85
CA GLY A 207 8.12 -18.60 6.09
C GLY A 207 8.58 -17.32 5.40
N THR A 208 8.11 -16.17 5.90
CA THR A 208 8.41 -14.85 5.35
C THR A 208 9.38 -14.11 6.28
N PRO A 209 10.48 -13.51 5.76
CA PRO A 209 11.33 -12.62 6.54
C PRO A 209 10.56 -11.39 7.04
N VAL A 210 10.83 -11.00 8.29
CA VAL A 210 10.21 -9.82 8.93
C VAL A 210 11.01 -8.56 8.67
N PHE A 211 10.34 -7.40 8.57
CA PHE A 211 10.98 -6.09 8.62
C PHE A 211 11.59 -5.80 10.00
N SER A 212 12.51 -4.85 10.08
CA SER A 212 13.15 -4.49 11.34
C SER A 212 12.19 -3.79 12.31
N ARG A 213 12.46 -3.91 13.62
CA ARG A 213 11.75 -3.09 14.63
C ARG A 213 11.87 -1.59 14.34
N LYS A 214 13.03 -1.15 13.82
CA LYS A 214 13.26 0.23 13.40
C LYS A 214 12.25 0.68 12.35
N PHE A 215 11.94 -0.16 11.36
CA PHE A 215 10.97 0.18 10.30
C PHE A 215 9.58 0.47 10.89
N PHE A 216 9.07 -0.39 11.76
CA PHE A 216 7.75 -0.20 12.37
C PHE A 216 7.70 1.01 13.31
N ARG A 217 8.79 1.25 14.07
CA ARG A 217 8.89 2.47 14.88
C ARG A 217 8.87 3.72 14.01
N LEU A 218 9.64 3.75 12.92
CA LEU A 218 9.63 4.88 11.98
C LEU A 218 8.27 5.13 11.35
N LEU A 219 7.49 4.07 11.05
CA LEU A 219 6.11 4.22 10.58
C LEU A 219 5.23 4.89 11.63
N LYS A 220 5.32 4.44 12.89
CA LYS A 220 4.54 5.01 14.00
C LYS A 220 4.94 6.47 14.27
N ASP A 221 6.25 6.75 14.28
CA ASP A 221 6.79 8.10 14.53
C ASP A 221 6.43 9.08 13.38
N GLU A 222 6.51 8.61 12.11
CA GLU A 222 6.26 9.44 10.94
C GLU A 222 4.79 9.78 10.73
N PHE A 223 3.90 8.81 10.95
CA PHE A 223 2.48 8.98 10.64
C PHE A 223 1.61 9.28 11.89
N GLY A 224 2.18 9.23 13.08
CA GLY A 224 1.52 9.67 14.31
C GLY A 224 0.16 9.03 14.52
N ASP A 225 -0.89 9.86 14.59
CA ASP A 225 -2.28 9.43 14.79
C ASP A 225 -2.87 8.70 13.57
N ASP A 226 -2.30 8.88 12.38
CA ASP A 226 -2.67 8.13 11.17
C ASP A 226 -2.08 6.71 11.13
N CYS A 227 -1.29 6.31 12.15
CA CYS A 227 -0.73 4.97 12.32
C CYS A 227 -1.05 4.44 13.72
N GLU A 228 -2.01 3.53 13.83
CA GLU A 228 -2.45 2.96 15.10
C GLU A 228 -2.02 1.49 15.22
N VAL A 229 -1.66 1.08 16.42
CA VAL A 229 -1.39 -0.32 16.77
C VAL A 229 -2.49 -0.81 17.69
N LEU A 230 -3.28 -1.76 17.20
CA LEU A 230 -4.28 -2.49 18.00
C LEU A 230 -3.72 -3.85 18.39
N THR A 231 -3.60 -4.12 19.68
CA THR A 231 -3.16 -5.41 20.23
C THR A 231 -4.31 -6.10 20.94
N ILE A 232 -4.49 -7.39 20.64
CA ILE A 232 -5.52 -8.25 21.24
C ILE A 232 -4.88 -9.06 22.36
N MET A 233 -5.50 -8.97 23.53
CA MET A 233 -5.04 -9.61 24.76
C MET A 233 -6.01 -10.70 25.22
N LEU A 234 -5.47 -11.71 25.91
CA LEU A 234 -6.22 -12.65 26.75
C LEU A 234 -5.58 -12.63 28.16
N GLY A 235 -6.19 -11.92 29.09
CA GLY A 235 -5.51 -11.52 30.31
C GLY A 235 -4.23 -10.74 29.95
N ASP A 236 -3.09 -11.16 30.51
CA ASP A 236 -1.78 -10.53 30.24
C ASP A 236 -1.07 -11.06 28.97
N GLN A 237 -1.70 -12.00 28.26
CA GLN A 237 -1.07 -12.63 27.11
C GLN A 237 -1.41 -11.89 25.81
N VAL A 238 -0.39 -11.51 25.03
CA VAL A 238 -0.55 -11.03 23.66
C VAL A 238 -1.00 -12.17 22.76
N ILE A 239 -2.13 -12.00 22.07
CA ILE A 239 -2.75 -12.99 21.17
C ILE A 239 -2.52 -12.63 19.71
N ALA A 240 -2.85 -11.40 19.31
CA ALA A 240 -2.68 -10.89 17.96
C ALA A 240 -2.45 -9.39 18.01
N SER A 241 -1.87 -8.83 16.95
CA SER A 241 -1.75 -7.38 16.84
C SER A 241 -1.75 -6.95 15.38
N VAL A 242 -2.26 -5.75 15.11
CA VAL A 242 -2.31 -5.13 13.80
C VAL A 242 -1.88 -3.67 13.86
N MET A 243 -0.99 -3.29 12.96
CA MET A 243 -0.67 -1.90 12.66
C MET A 243 -1.53 -1.47 11.48
N SER A 244 -2.35 -0.46 11.69
CA SER A 244 -3.30 0.07 10.73
C SER A 244 -2.98 1.51 10.38
N PHE A 245 -3.26 1.89 9.14
CA PHE A 245 -3.17 3.27 8.68
C PHE A 245 -4.56 3.85 8.46
N TYR A 246 -4.69 5.13 8.71
CA TYR A 246 -5.92 5.90 8.50
C TYR A 246 -5.67 6.96 7.44
N PHE A 247 -6.55 7.02 6.46
CA PHE A 247 -6.43 7.99 5.37
C PHE A 247 -7.82 8.45 4.93
N ARG A 248 -8.13 9.71 5.19
CA ARG A 248 -9.47 10.26 4.98
C ARG A 248 -10.52 9.45 5.78
N ASP A 249 -11.42 8.79 5.09
CA ASP A 249 -12.46 7.94 5.66
C ASP A 249 -12.19 6.43 5.52
N GLU A 250 -10.94 6.04 5.25
CA GLU A 250 -10.49 4.65 5.13
C GLU A 250 -9.63 4.21 6.31
N VAL A 251 -9.79 2.94 6.71
CA VAL A 251 -8.84 2.21 7.58
C VAL A 251 -8.18 1.08 6.82
N LEU A 252 -6.85 0.98 6.93
CA LEU A 252 -6.03 -0.02 6.26
C LEU A 252 -5.28 -0.88 7.30
N PRO A 253 -5.75 -2.06 7.72
CA PRO A 253 -5.00 -3.02 8.54
C PRO A 253 -3.85 -3.63 7.74
N TYR A 254 -2.69 -2.98 7.77
CA TYR A 254 -1.64 -3.25 6.80
C TYR A 254 -0.65 -4.33 7.23
N TYR A 255 -0.20 -4.31 8.48
CA TYR A 255 0.66 -5.33 9.05
C TYR A 255 -0.04 -5.98 10.22
N GLY A 256 -0.44 -7.24 10.09
CA GLY A 256 -1.17 -7.94 11.15
C GLY A 256 -0.72 -9.38 11.31
N GLY A 257 -0.84 -9.89 12.52
CA GLY A 257 -0.53 -11.28 12.81
C GLY A 257 -0.84 -11.69 14.25
N GLY A 258 -0.96 -13.00 14.45
CA GLY A 258 -1.19 -13.56 15.76
C GLY A 258 -0.13 -14.58 16.15
N VAL A 259 0.09 -14.77 17.45
CA VAL A 259 0.91 -15.85 18.02
C VAL A 259 0.22 -17.20 17.82
N ASP A 260 0.87 -18.31 18.16
CA ASP A 260 0.30 -19.64 17.98
C ASP A 260 -1.02 -19.84 18.74
N ALA A 261 -1.13 -19.27 19.94
CA ALA A 261 -2.35 -19.31 20.74
C ALA A 261 -3.57 -18.63 20.07
N ALA A 262 -3.35 -17.70 19.14
CA ALA A 262 -4.43 -17.00 18.44
C ALA A 262 -5.41 -17.94 17.72
N ARG A 263 -4.92 -19.06 17.20
CA ARG A 263 -5.75 -20.05 16.50
C ARG A 263 -6.78 -20.69 17.42
N ALA A 264 -6.40 -21.02 18.65
CA ALA A 264 -7.29 -21.67 19.62
C ALA A 264 -8.47 -20.79 20.03
N VAL A 265 -8.26 -19.47 20.09
CA VAL A 265 -9.24 -18.48 20.54
C VAL A 265 -9.82 -17.61 19.43
N ALA A 266 -9.53 -17.92 18.15
CA ALA A 266 -9.93 -17.13 16.99
C ALA A 266 -9.41 -15.66 17.05
N GLY A 267 -8.19 -15.47 17.55
CA GLY A 267 -7.63 -14.15 17.82
C GLY A 267 -7.51 -13.24 16.60
N ASN A 268 -7.20 -13.77 15.41
CA ASN A 268 -7.13 -12.97 14.20
C ASN A 268 -8.53 -12.48 13.75
N ASP A 269 -9.55 -13.34 13.84
CA ASP A 269 -10.94 -12.94 13.51
C ASP A 269 -11.43 -11.88 14.47
N PHE A 270 -11.16 -12.04 15.78
CA PHE A 270 -11.51 -11.04 16.77
C PHE A 270 -10.76 -9.72 16.53
N MET A 271 -9.48 -9.76 16.18
CA MET A 271 -8.65 -8.58 15.90
C MET A 271 -9.24 -7.72 14.77
N TYR A 272 -9.59 -8.34 13.63
CA TYR A 272 -10.17 -7.60 12.52
C TYR A 272 -11.60 -7.13 12.80
N TRP A 273 -12.37 -7.88 13.58
CA TRP A 273 -13.65 -7.42 14.07
C TRP A 273 -13.51 -6.19 14.98
N GLU A 274 -12.63 -6.25 15.95
CA GLU A 274 -12.39 -5.14 16.88
C GLU A 274 -11.93 -3.87 16.14
N LEU A 275 -11.07 -4.03 15.15
CA LEU A 275 -10.67 -2.92 14.29
C LEU A 275 -11.84 -2.36 13.46
N LEU A 276 -12.67 -3.23 12.87
CA LEU A 276 -13.85 -2.81 12.10
C LEU A 276 -14.88 -2.09 12.99
N ARG A 277 -15.12 -2.60 14.20
CA ARG A 277 -16.00 -1.97 15.20
C ARG A 277 -15.50 -0.55 15.54
N ARG A 278 -14.21 -0.41 15.85
CA ARG A 278 -13.59 0.89 16.15
C ARG A 278 -13.64 1.85 14.98
N ALA A 279 -13.42 1.35 13.77
CA ALA A 279 -13.52 2.14 12.55
C ALA A 279 -14.96 2.66 12.32
N CYS A 280 -15.96 1.82 12.54
CA CYS A 280 -17.37 2.20 12.51
C CYS A 280 -17.70 3.29 13.55
N GLU A 281 -17.25 3.11 14.79
CA GLU A 281 -17.46 4.08 15.88
C GLU A 281 -16.77 5.44 15.62
N ARG A 282 -15.69 5.47 14.84
CA ARG A 282 -15.03 6.69 14.37
C ARG A 282 -15.69 7.32 13.14
N GLY A 283 -16.74 6.70 12.59
CA GLY A 283 -17.44 7.17 11.40
C GLY A 283 -16.67 6.98 10.08
N LEU A 284 -15.69 6.07 10.04
CA LEU A 284 -14.99 5.72 8.80
C LEU A 284 -15.94 4.96 7.87
N LYS A 285 -15.71 5.08 6.56
CA LYS A 285 -16.60 4.55 5.53
C LYS A 285 -16.06 3.34 4.79
N VAL A 286 -14.74 3.15 4.78
CA VAL A 286 -14.10 2.10 3.98
C VAL A 286 -13.11 1.30 4.84
N PHE A 287 -13.25 -0.03 4.77
CA PHE A 287 -12.28 -0.98 5.30
C PHE A 287 -11.47 -1.54 4.12
N ASP A 288 -10.23 -1.09 3.97
CA ASP A 288 -9.29 -1.58 2.96
C ASP A 288 -8.42 -2.69 3.56
N PHE A 289 -8.81 -3.93 3.33
CA PHE A 289 -8.05 -5.10 3.81
C PHE A 289 -6.70 -5.27 3.09
N GLY A 290 -6.43 -4.44 2.11
CA GLY A 290 -5.19 -4.39 1.36
C GLY A 290 -4.95 -5.58 0.46
N ARG A 291 -3.74 -5.60 -0.10
CA ARG A 291 -3.30 -6.55 -1.10
C ARG A 291 -3.20 -7.98 -0.58
N SER A 292 -3.52 -8.94 -1.45
CA SER A 292 -3.15 -10.34 -1.31
C SER A 292 -2.71 -10.94 -2.65
N LYS A 293 -1.92 -12.01 -2.60
CA LYS A 293 -1.63 -12.83 -3.77
C LYS A 293 -2.74 -13.84 -3.96
N ARG A 294 -3.19 -14.07 -5.20
CA ARG A 294 -4.12 -15.14 -5.55
C ARG A 294 -3.56 -16.50 -5.11
N GLY A 295 -4.41 -17.38 -4.62
CA GLY A 295 -4.03 -18.72 -4.16
C GLY A 295 -3.26 -18.79 -2.84
N THR A 296 -3.31 -17.74 -2.03
CA THR A 296 -2.69 -17.73 -0.69
C THR A 296 -3.73 -17.76 0.42
N GLY A 297 -3.33 -18.25 1.60
CA GLY A 297 -4.22 -18.27 2.77
C GLY A 297 -4.74 -16.89 3.19
N SER A 298 -3.98 -15.80 2.93
CA SER A 298 -4.47 -14.44 3.17
C SER A 298 -5.56 -14.02 2.18
N PHE A 299 -5.49 -14.48 0.93
CA PHE A 299 -6.54 -14.30 -0.06
C PHE A 299 -7.83 -14.99 0.37
N ASP A 300 -7.73 -16.28 0.76
CA ASP A 300 -8.88 -17.07 1.19
C ASP A 300 -9.50 -16.51 2.47
N PHE A 301 -8.67 -16.05 3.42
CA PHE A 301 -9.14 -15.43 4.66
C PHE A 301 -10.04 -14.21 4.37
N LYS A 302 -9.59 -13.29 3.50
CA LYS A 302 -10.34 -12.08 3.15
C LYS A 302 -11.62 -12.39 2.39
N LYS A 303 -11.60 -13.36 1.47
CA LYS A 303 -12.82 -13.87 0.81
C LYS A 303 -13.81 -14.46 1.82
N ASN A 304 -13.33 -15.25 2.76
CA ASN A 304 -14.17 -15.84 3.80
C ASN A 304 -14.81 -14.77 4.71
N TRP A 305 -14.20 -13.59 4.81
CA TRP A 305 -14.75 -12.41 5.49
C TRP A 305 -15.80 -11.65 4.66
N GLY A 306 -16.11 -12.11 3.45
CA GLY A 306 -17.11 -11.50 2.57
C GLY A 306 -16.59 -10.28 1.82
N PHE A 307 -15.28 -10.19 1.59
CA PHE A 307 -14.69 -9.19 0.72
C PHE A 307 -14.49 -9.75 -0.69
N GLU A 308 -14.82 -8.96 -1.69
CA GLU A 308 -14.59 -9.34 -3.09
C GLU A 308 -13.20 -8.87 -3.57
N PRO A 309 -12.47 -9.74 -4.29
CA PRO A 309 -11.15 -9.39 -4.81
C PRO A 309 -11.25 -8.48 -6.03
N THR A 310 -10.59 -7.34 -5.98
CA THR A 310 -10.41 -6.44 -7.13
C THR A 310 -8.99 -6.56 -7.66
N PRO A 311 -8.76 -6.81 -8.95
CA PRO A 311 -7.43 -6.89 -9.53
C PRO A 311 -6.59 -5.64 -9.29
N LEU A 312 -5.28 -5.83 -9.11
CA LEU A 312 -4.27 -4.78 -9.13
C LEU A 312 -3.40 -4.94 -10.37
N HIS A 313 -3.00 -3.82 -10.94
CA HIS A 313 -2.25 -3.77 -12.19
C HIS A 313 -0.81 -3.37 -11.92
N TYR A 314 0.06 -4.37 -11.72
CA TYR A 314 1.50 -4.16 -11.58
C TYR A 314 2.12 -4.23 -12.97
N GLU A 315 2.40 -3.06 -13.52
CA GLU A 315 2.85 -2.86 -14.89
C GLU A 315 4.35 -2.59 -14.93
N TYR A 316 5.04 -3.11 -15.92
CA TYR A 316 6.50 -3.08 -16.00
C TYR A 316 6.98 -2.45 -17.29
N PHE A 317 7.77 -1.38 -17.19
CA PHE A 317 8.58 -0.89 -18.29
C PHE A 317 9.96 -1.57 -18.23
N LEU A 318 10.23 -2.49 -19.16
CA LEU A 318 11.50 -3.21 -19.23
C LEU A 318 12.58 -2.33 -19.87
N VAL A 319 13.72 -2.16 -19.19
CA VAL A 319 14.87 -1.34 -19.67
C VAL A 319 16.00 -2.23 -20.15
N SER A 320 16.53 -3.08 -19.26
CA SER A 320 17.57 -4.06 -19.59
C SER A 320 17.14 -5.49 -19.36
N ASP A 321 16.05 -5.72 -18.61
CA ASP A 321 15.49 -7.05 -18.44
C ASP A 321 14.71 -7.46 -19.69
N THR A 322 14.73 -8.75 -20.01
CA THR A 322 13.96 -9.33 -21.11
C THR A 322 12.62 -9.89 -20.66
N GLU A 323 12.46 -10.09 -19.35
CA GLU A 323 11.26 -10.67 -18.74
C GLU A 323 10.91 -9.91 -17.44
N VAL A 324 9.65 -9.98 -17.04
CA VAL A 324 9.19 -9.39 -15.78
C VAL A 324 9.85 -10.11 -14.61
N PRO A 325 10.49 -9.37 -13.66
CA PRO A 325 11.18 -9.97 -12.52
C PRO A 325 10.26 -10.87 -11.69
N GLU A 326 10.61 -12.16 -11.54
CA GLU A 326 9.82 -13.12 -10.77
C GLU A 326 10.33 -13.24 -9.33
N ILE A 327 9.76 -12.49 -8.40
CA ILE A 327 9.94 -12.68 -6.96
C ILE A 327 8.61 -13.21 -6.38
N ASN A 328 8.36 -14.51 -6.55
CA ASN A 328 7.14 -15.14 -6.06
C ASN A 328 7.47 -16.28 -5.08
N PRO A 329 7.03 -16.20 -3.79
CA PRO A 329 7.19 -17.31 -2.83
C PRO A 329 6.56 -18.63 -3.25
N LEU A 330 5.59 -18.60 -4.18
CA LEU A 330 4.97 -19.79 -4.74
C LEU A 330 5.88 -20.50 -5.77
N ASN A 331 6.94 -19.85 -6.23
CA ASN A 331 7.90 -20.45 -7.14
C ASN A 331 8.66 -21.59 -6.41
N PRO A 332 8.72 -22.81 -6.99
CA PRO A 332 9.36 -23.98 -6.36
C PRO A 332 10.80 -23.76 -5.91
N LYS A 333 11.57 -22.88 -6.60
CA LYS A 333 12.96 -22.55 -6.23
C LYS A 333 13.11 -21.95 -4.82
N TYR A 334 12.07 -21.28 -4.30
CA TYR A 334 12.08 -20.71 -2.95
C TYR A 334 11.58 -21.68 -1.86
N ARG A 335 11.06 -22.84 -2.25
CA ARG A 335 10.44 -23.82 -1.32
C ARG A 335 11.42 -24.31 -0.25
N LEU A 336 12.64 -24.65 -0.64
CA LEU A 336 13.67 -25.08 0.31
C LEU A 336 14.07 -23.96 1.28
N PHE A 337 14.22 -22.75 0.77
CA PHE A 337 14.47 -21.58 1.61
C PHE A 337 13.37 -21.37 2.64
N ILE A 338 12.10 -21.40 2.22
CA ILE A 338 10.94 -21.23 3.10
C ILE A 338 10.90 -22.34 4.17
N GLN A 339 11.20 -23.60 3.82
CA GLN A 339 11.25 -24.71 4.78
C GLN A 339 12.38 -24.52 5.80
N ALA A 340 13.57 -24.14 5.36
CA ALA A 340 14.70 -23.85 6.25
C ALA A 340 14.40 -22.65 7.17
N TRP A 341 13.78 -21.59 6.61
CA TRP A 341 13.37 -20.40 7.35
C TRP A 341 12.42 -20.73 8.50
N LYS A 342 11.39 -21.55 8.25
CA LYS A 342 10.42 -21.98 9.28
C LYS A 342 11.03 -22.79 10.41
N LYS A 343 12.17 -23.46 10.19
CA LYS A 343 12.89 -24.23 11.20
C LYS A 343 13.90 -23.41 11.99
N MET A 344 14.23 -22.21 11.53
CA MET A 344 15.18 -21.31 12.20
C MET A 344 14.57 -20.79 13.51
N PRO A 345 15.35 -20.64 14.61
CA PRO A 345 14.85 -19.95 15.80
C PRO A 345 14.39 -18.52 15.49
N LEU A 346 13.23 -18.12 16.05
CA LEU A 346 12.62 -16.82 15.78
C LEU A 346 13.58 -15.64 16.06
N ALA A 347 14.39 -15.75 17.13
CA ALA A 347 15.37 -14.71 17.46
C ALA A 347 16.39 -14.50 16.33
N VAL A 348 16.88 -15.61 15.73
CA VAL A 348 17.81 -15.56 14.60
C VAL A 348 17.11 -15.02 13.34
N ALA A 349 15.89 -15.47 13.06
CA ALA A 349 15.09 -14.99 11.95
C ALA A 349 14.83 -13.48 12.04
N ASN A 350 14.60 -12.95 13.25
CA ASN A 350 14.39 -11.52 13.49
C ASN A 350 15.66 -10.66 13.27
N VAL A 351 16.85 -11.25 13.36
CA VAL A 351 18.11 -10.56 13.05
C VAL A 351 18.41 -10.60 11.54
N ILE A 352 18.24 -11.76 10.91
CA ILE A 352 18.59 -11.96 9.49
C ILE A 352 17.50 -11.39 8.56
N GLY A 353 16.22 -11.54 8.93
CA GLY A 353 15.07 -11.16 8.12
C GLY A 353 15.13 -9.74 7.54
N PRO A 354 15.43 -8.70 8.35
CA PRO A 354 15.54 -7.33 7.87
C PRO A 354 16.55 -7.12 6.74
N HIS A 355 17.64 -7.86 6.73
CA HIS A 355 18.67 -7.76 5.68
C HIS A 355 18.23 -8.37 4.34
N ILE A 356 17.30 -9.32 4.40
CA ILE A 356 16.71 -9.94 3.20
C ILE A 356 15.55 -9.11 2.68
N VAL A 357 14.56 -8.81 3.56
CA VAL A 357 13.29 -8.21 3.15
C VAL A 357 13.44 -6.81 2.59
N LYS A 358 14.42 -6.03 3.05
CA LYS A 358 14.68 -4.69 2.50
C LYS A 358 15.00 -4.67 1.01
N ASN A 359 15.40 -5.80 0.43
CA ASN A 359 15.73 -5.93 -0.99
C ASN A 359 14.61 -6.60 -1.81
N LEU A 360 13.49 -6.96 -1.19
CA LEU A 360 12.37 -7.69 -1.81
C LEU A 360 11.18 -6.78 -2.14
N GLY A 361 11.37 -5.51 -2.35
CA GLY A 361 10.40 -4.45 -2.54
C GLY A 361 9.09 -4.76 -3.25
#